data_bc3832d0be512b0d3ca1db66f2721fb8
#
_entry.id   bc3832d0be512b0d3ca1db66f2721fb8
#
_cell.length_a   1.000
_cell.length_b   1.000
_cell.length_c   1.000
_cell.angle_alpha   90.00
_cell.angle_beta   90.00
_cell.angle_gamma   90.00
#
_symmetry.space_group_name_H-M   'P 1'
#
loop_
_entity.id
_entity.type
_entity.pdbx_description
1 polymer ?
#
loop_
_entity_poly.entity_id
_entity_poly.type
_entity_poly.pdbx_seq_one_letter_code
_entity_poly.pdbx_strand_id
1 'polypeptide(L)'
;MKELFLSLVLSYLPYSIDTDTQEFKQFFSDLKIIELEPEKIELEICGGVGACDGNYTFAYDDKKNIIHVPKSCNLEEHRCKAALLHEFVHFIQNYSGKYTVDASCYEQLKLELEAYKLQNQYLQKFGINFGFISSQYSEYFLAHCFLQEYKNT
;
A
#
# COMPACT_ATOMS: atom_id res chain seq x y z
N MET A 1 9.41 8.01 -13.42
CA MET A 1 8.25 7.95 -12.48
C MET A 1 8.55 7.06 -11.27
N LYS A 2 8.90 5.78 -11.42
CA LYS A 2 9.21 4.87 -10.30
C LYS A 2 10.26 5.44 -9.34
N GLU A 3 11.32 6.01 -9.87
CA GLU A 3 12.44 6.59 -9.10
C GLU A 3 12.00 7.75 -8.21
N LEU A 4 11.09 8.59 -8.72
CA LEU A 4 10.53 9.69 -7.94
C LEU A 4 9.74 9.19 -6.74
N PHE A 5 8.86 8.20 -6.95
CA PHE A 5 8.08 7.61 -5.86
C PHE A 5 8.95 6.85 -4.86
N LEU A 6 9.94 6.11 -5.34
CA LEU A 6 10.92 5.45 -4.47
C LEU A 6 11.64 6.47 -3.58
N SER A 7 12.20 7.53 -4.17
CA SER A 7 12.88 8.59 -3.41
C SER A 7 11.96 9.24 -2.39
N LEU A 8 10.71 9.49 -2.78
CA LEU A 8 9.71 10.08 -1.90
C LEU A 8 9.39 9.15 -0.71
N VAL A 9 9.13 7.87 -0.96
CA VAL A 9 8.88 6.88 0.11
C VAL A 9 10.06 6.81 1.07
N LEU A 10 11.27 6.65 0.54
CA LEU A 10 12.48 6.54 1.36
C LEU A 10 12.71 7.76 2.26
N SER A 11 12.28 8.95 1.83
CA SER A 11 12.38 10.17 2.63
C SER A 11 11.43 10.21 3.84
N TYR A 12 10.37 9.38 3.84
CA TYR A 12 9.40 9.31 4.92
C TYR A 12 9.57 8.09 5.84
N LEU A 13 10.28 7.05 5.38
CA LEU A 13 10.45 5.86 6.19
C LEU A 13 11.27 6.15 7.45
N PRO A 14 10.88 5.57 8.60
CA PRO A 14 11.61 5.74 9.86
C PRO A 14 12.88 4.88 9.94
N TYR A 15 13.20 4.13 8.88
CA TYR A 15 14.36 3.27 8.76
C TYR A 15 15.01 3.43 7.38
N SER A 16 16.30 3.10 7.29
CA SER A 16 17.04 3.16 6.02
C SER A 16 16.96 1.82 5.27
N ILE A 17 16.91 1.94 3.94
CA ILE A 17 17.05 0.81 3.02
C ILE A 17 18.35 1.03 2.23
N ASP A 18 19.18 0.00 2.16
CA ASP A 18 20.36 0.05 1.29
C ASP A 18 19.93 -0.20 -0.16
N THR A 19 19.75 0.91 -0.88
CA THR A 19 19.32 0.90 -2.29
C THR A 19 20.45 0.64 -3.26
N ASP A 20 21.69 0.58 -2.79
CA ASP A 20 22.87 0.36 -3.64
C ASP A 20 23.18 -1.11 -3.89
N THR A 21 22.56 -1.99 -3.13
CA THR A 21 22.72 -3.44 -3.32
C THR A 21 22.21 -3.89 -4.69
N GLN A 22 22.89 -4.86 -5.28
CA GLN A 22 22.44 -5.46 -6.55
C GLN A 22 21.07 -6.12 -6.42
N GLU A 23 20.79 -6.70 -5.25
CA GLU A 23 19.51 -7.31 -4.93
C GLU A 23 18.37 -6.28 -4.97
N PHE A 24 18.53 -5.13 -4.30
CA PHE A 24 17.51 -4.08 -4.35
C PHE A 24 17.33 -3.55 -5.77
N LYS A 25 18.42 -3.27 -6.49
CA LYS A 25 18.36 -2.77 -7.87
C LYS A 25 17.59 -3.73 -8.79
N GLN A 26 17.82 -5.02 -8.66
CA GLN A 26 17.08 -6.01 -9.42
C GLN A 26 15.61 -6.05 -9.01
N PHE A 27 15.30 -6.10 -7.71
CA PHE A 27 13.94 -6.12 -7.20
C PHE A 27 13.14 -4.89 -7.65
N PHE A 28 13.77 -3.71 -7.60
CA PHE A 28 13.16 -2.47 -8.09
C PHE A 28 13.01 -2.43 -9.62
N SER A 29 13.98 -2.96 -10.35
CA SER A 29 13.90 -3.08 -11.82
C SER A 29 12.70 -3.93 -12.23
N ASP A 30 12.42 -5.00 -11.50
CA ASP A 30 11.34 -5.94 -11.78
C ASP A 30 9.96 -5.41 -11.39
N LEU A 31 9.89 -4.35 -10.59
CA LEU A 31 8.63 -3.70 -10.24
C LEU A 31 7.92 -3.17 -11.48
N LYS A 32 6.67 -3.57 -11.67
CA LYS A 32 5.80 -3.06 -12.72
C LYS A 32 4.68 -2.20 -12.13
N ILE A 33 4.33 -1.13 -12.85
CA ILE A 33 3.14 -0.33 -12.56
C ILE A 33 2.20 -0.54 -13.74
N ILE A 34 1.00 -1.06 -13.47
CA ILE A 34 0.03 -1.43 -14.50
C ILE A 34 -1.28 -0.68 -14.23
N GLU A 35 -1.74 0.04 -15.25
CA GLU A 35 -3.05 0.70 -15.19
C GLU A 35 -4.15 -0.27 -15.62
N LEU A 36 -5.16 -0.44 -14.78
CA LEU A 36 -6.31 -1.31 -15.03
C LEU A 36 -7.62 -0.58 -14.74
N GLU A 37 -8.70 -1.08 -15.33
CA GLU A 37 -10.03 -0.67 -14.92
C GLU A 37 -10.26 -1.07 -13.46
N PRO A 38 -10.92 -0.22 -12.63
CA PRO A 38 -11.11 -0.49 -11.20
C PRO A 38 -11.74 -1.88 -10.93
N GLU A 39 -12.73 -2.27 -11.71
CA GLU A 39 -13.41 -3.56 -11.56
C GLU A 39 -12.46 -4.75 -11.80
N LYS A 40 -11.45 -4.59 -12.66
CA LYS A 40 -10.44 -5.64 -12.90
C LYS A 40 -9.48 -5.75 -11.72
N ILE A 41 -9.11 -4.64 -11.11
CA ILE A 41 -8.26 -4.65 -9.91
C ILE A 41 -9.01 -5.36 -8.78
N GLU A 42 -10.27 -5.01 -8.53
CA GLU A 42 -11.10 -5.66 -7.52
C GLU A 42 -11.22 -7.17 -7.75
N LEU A 43 -11.45 -7.58 -8.99
CA LEU A 43 -11.58 -8.99 -9.34
C LEU A 43 -10.27 -9.76 -9.14
N GLU A 44 -9.14 -9.20 -9.56
CA GLU A 44 -7.85 -9.89 -9.53
C GLU A 44 -7.22 -9.92 -8.13
N ILE A 45 -7.39 -8.85 -7.35
CA ILE A 45 -6.71 -8.67 -6.06
C ILE A 45 -7.65 -8.99 -4.88
N CYS A 46 -8.88 -8.53 -4.93
CA CYS A 46 -9.82 -8.66 -3.82
C CYS A 46 -10.72 -9.89 -3.95
N GLY A 47 -10.64 -10.62 -5.06
CA GLY A 47 -11.40 -11.83 -5.30
C GLY A 47 -12.86 -11.61 -5.72
N GLY A 48 -13.27 -10.37 -6.02
CA GLY A 48 -14.60 -10.05 -6.52
C GLY A 48 -14.89 -8.56 -6.57
N VAL A 49 -15.80 -8.17 -7.45
CA VAL A 49 -16.26 -6.78 -7.57
C VAL A 49 -16.99 -6.39 -6.27
N GLY A 50 -16.61 -5.26 -5.68
CA GLY A 50 -17.14 -4.78 -4.39
C GLY A 50 -16.52 -5.43 -3.15
N ALA A 51 -15.53 -6.31 -3.32
CA ALA A 51 -14.85 -6.95 -2.20
C ALA A 51 -13.76 -6.07 -1.55
N CYS A 52 -13.21 -5.14 -2.30
CA CYS A 52 -12.47 -4.01 -1.75
C CYS A 52 -13.43 -2.83 -1.64
N ASP A 53 -13.53 -2.14 -0.53
CA ASP A 53 -14.45 -1.01 -0.31
C ASP A 53 -14.35 0.11 -1.39
N GLY A 54 -14.71 -0.21 -2.55
CA GLY A 54 -15.32 0.46 -3.71
C GLY A 54 -14.75 1.75 -4.26
N ASN A 55 -13.79 2.46 -3.65
CA ASN A 55 -13.43 3.78 -4.14
C ASN A 55 -11.95 4.03 -4.42
N TYR A 56 -11.03 3.15 -4.03
CA TYR A 56 -9.60 3.33 -4.27
C TYR A 56 -8.91 1.98 -4.46
N THR A 57 -9.03 1.44 -5.65
CA THR A 57 -8.40 0.16 -5.99
C THR A 57 -6.98 0.35 -6.52
N PHE A 58 -6.12 0.91 -5.69
CA PHE A 58 -4.69 0.68 -5.82
C PHE A 58 -4.38 -0.63 -5.09
N ALA A 59 -3.45 -1.41 -5.59
CA ALA A 59 -3.01 -2.60 -4.90
C ALA A 59 -1.61 -3.01 -5.33
N TYR A 60 -0.78 -3.37 -4.36
CA TYR A 60 0.48 -4.03 -4.60
C TYR A 60 0.32 -5.55 -4.53
N ASP A 61 0.61 -6.23 -5.63
CA ASP A 61 0.70 -7.70 -5.71
C ASP A 61 2.14 -8.12 -5.37
N ASP A 62 2.36 -8.58 -4.15
CA ASP A 62 3.67 -8.99 -3.63
C ASP A 62 4.25 -10.21 -4.35
N LYS A 63 3.39 -11.11 -4.85
CA LYS A 63 3.80 -12.32 -5.56
C LYS A 63 4.32 -12.04 -6.96
N LYS A 64 3.77 -11.03 -7.62
CA LYS A 64 4.12 -10.66 -8.99
C LYS A 64 5.02 -9.44 -9.06
N ASN A 65 5.24 -8.73 -7.95
CA ASN A 65 5.93 -7.44 -7.87
C ASN A 65 5.30 -6.39 -8.80
N ILE A 66 3.97 -6.22 -8.69
CA ILE A 66 3.17 -5.33 -9.53
C ILE A 66 2.37 -4.37 -8.66
N ILE A 67 2.42 -3.08 -8.96
CA ILE A 67 1.45 -2.09 -8.45
C ILE A 67 0.36 -1.90 -9.51
N HIS A 68 -0.86 -2.17 -9.14
CA HIS A 68 -2.05 -1.90 -9.94
C HIS A 68 -2.56 -0.51 -9.63
N VAL A 69 -2.77 0.29 -10.69
CA VAL A 69 -3.26 1.67 -10.61
C VAL A 69 -4.58 1.76 -11.36
N PRO A 70 -5.66 2.32 -10.79
CA PRO A 70 -6.89 2.50 -11.51
C PRO A 70 -6.72 3.54 -12.61
N LYS A 71 -7.21 3.25 -13.82
CA LYS A 71 -7.16 4.17 -14.96
C LYS A 71 -7.89 5.49 -14.70
N SER A 72 -8.84 5.50 -13.78
CA SER A 72 -9.52 6.72 -13.34
C SER A 72 -8.63 7.66 -12.54
N CYS A 73 -7.44 7.21 -12.11
CA CYS A 73 -6.53 7.99 -11.31
C CYS A 73 -5.68 8.93 -12.15
N ASN A 74 -5.83 10.22 -11.93
CA ASN A 74 -4.95 11.22 -12.50
C ASN A 74 -3.74 11.43 -11.57
N LEU A 75 -2.56 10.97 -12.00
CA LEU A 75 -1.32 11.10 -11.23
C LEU A 75 -0.81 12.55 -11.08
N GLU A 76 -1.46 13.54 -11.67
CA GLU A 76 -1.21 14.95 -11.33
C GLU A 76 -1.91 15.36 -10.01
N GLU A 77 -2.93 14.62 -9.61
CA GLU A 77 -3.67 14.90 -8.38
C GLU A 77 -2.94 14.33 -7.15
N HIS A 78 -2.85 15.13 -6.09
CA HIS A 78 -2.17 14.73 -4.85
C HIS A 78 -2.78 13.49 -4.20
N ARG A 79 -4.08 13.30 -4.31
CA ARG A 79 -4.75 12.11 -3.75
C ARG A 79 -4.34 10.82 -4.46
N CYS A 80 -4.24 10.85 -5.78
CA CYS A 80 -3.74 9.73 -6.57
C CYS A 80 -2.25 9.46 -6.30
N LYS A 81 -1.43 10.52 -6.24
CA LYS A 81 -0.02 10.38 -5.84
C LYS A 81 0.13 9.76 -4.45
N ALA A 82 -0.71 10.17 -3.50
CA ALA A 82 -0.70 9.63 -2.15
C ALA A 82 -1.08 8.15 -2.08
N ALA A 83 -2.07 7.73 -2.86
CA ALA A 83 -2.46 6.33 -2.96
C ALA A 83 -1.35 5.49 -3.61
N LEU A 84 -0.72 5.98 -4.68
CA LEU A 84 0.44 5.30 -5.27
C LEU A 84 1.62 5.23 -4.29
N LEU A 85 1.86 6.28 -3.50
CA LEU A 85 2.86 6.29 -2.44
C LEU A 85 2.60 5.18 -1.40
N HIS A 86 1.35 4.97 -1.01
CA HIS A 86 0.93 3.89 -0.12
C HIS A 86 1.37 2.51 -0.66
N GLU A 87 1.12 2.23 -1.93
CA GLU A 87 1.52 0.96 -2.55
C GLU A 87 3.04 0.80 -2.67
N PHE A 88 3.78 1.90 -2.86
CA PHE A 88 5.24 1.87 -2.79
C PHE A 88 5.77 1.55 -1.39
N VAL A 89 5.05 1.93 -0.33
CA VAL A 89 5.40 1.49 1.04
C VAL A 89 5.29 -0.03 1.14
N HIS A 90 4.23 -0.62 0.62
CA HIS A 90 4.07 -2.08 0.59
C HIS A 90 5.18 -2.77 -0.22
N PHE A 91 5.58 -2.20 -1.35
CA PHE A 91 6.74 -2.69 -2.11
C PHE A 91 8.02 -2.72 -1.24
N ILE A 92 8.31 -1.66 -0.47
CA ILE A 92 9.47 -1.62 0.43
C ILE A 92 9.31 -2.59 1.60
N GLN A 93 8.12 -2.74 2.15
CA GLN A 93 7.83 -3.70 3.21
C GLN A 93 8.07 -5.13 2.73
N ASN A 94 7.69 -5.46 1.49
CA ASN A 94 7.95 -6.75 0.88
C ASN A 94 9.46 -6.99 0.72
N TYR A 95 10.19 -6.05 0.12
CA TYR A 95 11.65 -6.14 0.00
C TYR A 95 12.34 -6.34 1.35
N SER A 96 11.87 -5.64 2.38
CA SER A 96 12.44 -5.71 3.75
C SER A 96 12.06 -7.00 4.50
N GLY A 97 11.35 -7.94 3.87
CA GLY A 97 10.92 -9.19 4.49
C GLY A 97 9.86 -9.03 5.58
N LYS A 98 9.16 -7.89 5.61
CA LYS A 98 8.06 -7.65 6.56
C LYS A 98 6.78 -8.39 6.20
N TYR A 99 6.62 -8.73 4.91
CA TYR A 99 5.54 -9.61 4.46
C TYR A 99 5.92 -11.05 4.75
N THR A 100 5.19 -11.70 5.63
CA THR A 100 5.32 -13.13 5.89
C THR A 100 4.04 -13.83 5.47
N VAL A 101 4.16 -15.03 4.89
CA VAL A 101 3.02 -15.82 4.41
C VAL A 101 2.03 -16.13 5.55
N ASP A 102 2.55 -16.22 6.77
CA ASP A 102 1.79 -16.53 7.98
C ASP A 102 1.57 -15.29 8.88
N ALA A 103 1.69 -14.08 8.32
CA ALA A 103 1.48 -12.86 9.07
C ALA A 103 0.08 -12.86 9.71
N SER A 104 0.03 -12.66 11.01
CA SER A 104 -1.23 -12.49 11.73
C SER A 104 -1.98 -11.26 11.19
N CYS A 105 -3.30 -11.24 11.37
CA CYS A 105 -4.10 -10.07 11.00
C CYS A 105 -3.55 -8.78 11.66
N TYR A 106 -3.02 -8.88 12.87
CA TYR A 106 -2.42 -7.75 13.58
C TYR A 106 -1.11 -7.26 12.93
N GLU A 107 -0.28 -8.17 12.43
CA GLU A 107 0.95 -7.80 11.70
C GLU A 107 0.63 -7.14 10.36
N GLN A 108 -0.35 -7.66 9.64
CA GLN A 108 -0.87 -7.03 8.42
C GLN A 108 -1.40 -5.62 8.70
N LEU A 109 -2.16 -5.45 9.79
CA LEU A 109 -2.65 -4.14 10.21
C LEU A 109 -1.50 -3.14 10.46
N LYS A 110 -0.40 -3.57 11.08
CA LYS A 110 0.77 -2.68 11.28
C LYS A 110 1.38 -2.20 9.98
N LEU A 111 1.44 -3.06 8.97
CA LEU A 111 1.95 -2.71 7.63
C LEU A 111 1.05 -1.66 6.98
N GLU A 112 -0.26 -1.84 7.05
CA GLU A 112 -1.24 -0.88 6.55
C GLU A 112 -1.15 0.47 7.27
N LEU A 113 -1.06 0.47 8.61
CA LEU A 113 -0.93 1.70 9.39
C LEU A 113 0.35 2.48 9.05
N GLU A 114 1.47 1.80 8.79
CA GLU A 114 2.70 2.44 8.32
C GLU A 114 2.46 3.12 6.95
N ALA A 115 1.85 2.41 6.00
CA ALA A 115 1.57 2.92 4.66
C ALA A 115 0.61 4.14 4.72
N TYR A 116 -0.47 4.05 5.48
CA TYR A 116 -1.40 5.18 5.68
C TYR A 116 -0.75 6.37 6.37
N LYS A 117 0.14 6.14 7.33
CA LYS A 117 0.88 7.22 7.98
C LYS A 117 1.70 8.03 6.98
N LEU A 118 2.42 7.35 6.09
CA LEU A 118 3.20 8.03 5.05
C LEU A 118 2.30 8.75 4.04
N GLN A 119 1.22 8.11 3.63
CA GLN A 119 0.21 8.71 2.76
C GLN A 119 -0.34 10.02 3.36
N ASN A 120 -0.70 10.01 4.63
CA ASN A 120 -1.21 11.19 5.33
C ASN A 120 -0.15 12.29 5.47
N GLN A 121 1.09 11.94 5.80
CA GLN A 121 2.19 12.90 5.86
C GLN A 121 2.42 13.61 4.53
N TYR A 122 2.32 12.87 3.43
CA TYR A 122 2.40 13.47 2.09
C TYR A 122 1.25 14.46 1.86
N LEU A 123 0.00 14.05 2.11
CA LEU A 123 -1.18 14.89 1.88
C LEU A 123 -1.19 16.16 2.74
N GLN A 124 -0.76 16.06 3.98
CA GLN A 124 -0.67 17.20 4.91
C GLN A 124 0.23 18.32 4.39
N LYS A 125 1.31 18.00 3.65
CA LYS A 125 2.17 19.02 3.02
C LYS A 125 1.44 19.92 2.03
N PHE A 126 0.33 19.42 1.46
CA PHE A 126 -0.50 20.15 0.50
C PHE A 126 -1.79 20.68 1.14
N GLY A 127 -1.88 20.67 2.47
CA GLY A 127 -3.07 21.13 3.19
C GLY A 127 -4.30 20.24 3.02
N ILE A 128 -4.11 19.03 2.51
CA ILE A 128 -5.19 18.05 2.30
C ILE A 128 -5.33 17.22 3.57
N ASN A 129 -6.43 17.45 4.29
CA ASN A 129 -6.72 16.66 5.48
C ASN A 129 -7.49 15.39 5.09
N PHE A 130 -6.85 14.25 5.28
CA PHE A 130 -7.46 12.94 5.07
C PHE A 130 -7.86 12.35 6.43
N GLY A 131 -8.68 13.09 7.19
CA GLY A 131 -9.05 12.83 8.58
C GLY A 131 -9.72 11.48 8.87
N PHE A 132 -9.80 10.60 7.88
CA PHE A 132 -10.55 9.35 7.98
C PHE A 132 -9.71 8.13 8.41
N ILE A 133 -8.37 8.19 8.32
CA ILE A 133 -7.60 6.92 8.25
C ILE A 133 -6.88 6.55 9.55
N SER A 134 -6.62 7.48 10.48
CA SER A 134 -5.72 7.10 11.58
C SER A 134 -6.40 6.45 12.79
N SER A 135 -7.62 6.83 13.14
CA SER A 135 -8.29 6.27 14.33
C SER A 135 -9.42 5.29 14.00
N GLN A 136 -10.30 5.63 13.07
CA GLN A 136 -11.47 4.79 12.75
C GLN A 136 -11.07 3.52 11.97
N TYR A 137 -10.07 3.63 11.08
CA TYR A 137 -9.59 2.48 10.31
C TYR A 137 -8.85 1.49 11.21
N SER A 138 -8.04 1.98 12.15
CA SER A 138 -7.36 1.12 13.12
C SER A 138 -8.35 0.41 14.05
N GLU A 139 -9.40 1.08 14.50
CA GLU A 139 -10.45 0.47 15.34
C GLU A 139 -11.27 -0.57 14.57
N TYR A 140 -11.64 -0.27 13.32
CA TYR A 140 -12.36 -1.20 12.46
C TYR A 140 -11.54 -2.46 12.15
N PHE A 141 -10.27 -2.30 11.78
CA PHE A 141 -9.38 -3.44 11.49
C PHE A 141 -9.01 -4.23 12.73
N LEU A 142 -8.79 -3.58 13.87
CA LEU A 142 -8.59 -4.28 15.14
C LEU A 142 -9.80 -5.13 15.49
N ALA A 143 -11.01 -4.60 15.38
CA ALA A 143 -12.24 -5.34 15.60
C ALA A 143 -12.38 -6.53 14.63
N HIS A 144 -12.01 -6.34 13.36
CA HIS A 144 -12.02 -7.40 12.35
C HIS A 144 -10.98 -8.50 12.67
N CYS A 145 -9.78 -8.13 13.07
CA CYS A 145 -8.74 -9.09 13.50
C CYS A 145 -9.20 -9.89 14.72
N PHE A 146 -9.77 -9.25 15.72
CA PHE A 146 -10.32 -9.95 16.89
C PHE A 146 -11.42 -10.95 16.52
N LEU A 147 -12.31 -10.58 15.61
CA LEU A 147 -13.38 -11.46 15.17
C LEU A 147 -12.89 -12.66 14.35
N GLN A 148 -11.81 -12.50 13.58
CA GLN A 148 -11.20 -13.61 12.84
C GLN A 148 -10.48 -14.59 13.77
N GLU A 149 -9.71 -14.09 14.73
CA GLU A 149 -9.01 -14.94 15.71
C GLU A 149 -10.02 -15.72 16.59
N TYR A 150 -11.14 -15.09 16.96
CA TYR A 150 -12.17 -15.75 17.77
C TYR A 150 -12.94 -16.85 17.02
N LYS A 151 -13.05 -16.77 15.69
CA LYS A 151 -13.69 -17.80 14.87
C LYS A 151 -12.80 -19.03 14.62
N ASN A 152 -11.49 -18.88 14.80
CA ASN A 152 -10.50 -19.94 14.58
C ASN A 152 -10.10 -20.67 15.89
N THR A 153 -10.61 -20.23 17.02
CA THR A 153 -10.51 -20.91 18.34
C THR A 153 -11.78 -21.69 18.65
#